data_d9a6e71d1a104a3f0fa2b3982d355ee5
#
_entry.id   d9a6e71d1a104a3f0fa2b3982d355ee5
#
_cell.length_a   1.000
_cell.length_b   1.000
_cell.length_c   1.000
_cell.angle_alpha   90.00
_cell.angle_beta   90.00
_cell.angle_gamma   90.00
#
_symmetry.space_group_name_H-M   'P 1'
#
loop_
_entity.id
_entity.type
_entity.pdbx_description
1 polymer ?
#
loop_
_entity_poly.entity_id
_entity_poly.type
_entity_poly.pdbx_seq_one_letter_code
_entity_poly.pdbx_strand_id
1 'polypeptide(L)'
;MYEHLYDVLKYTSNGYGLGHCLGDNAREFVAKVTYKPVRGLTLDLSYVGAWKYNELEYAYGYVFITRKPFENVVWRNDEVKLHAVYEVVNNAYAFVDLGWNNARGFDVTNDNIGAEIRLDAEGYLKRYTPAFYWGQNMTLKMGFSFYY
;
A
#
# COMPACT_ATOMS: atom_id res chain seq x y z
N MET A 1 12.31 -8.67 0.83
CA MET A 1 12.13 -9.69 -0.21
C MET A 1 13.49 -9.96 -0.82
N TYR A 2 13.84 -11.21 -1.07
CA TYR A 2 15.11 -11.60 -1.68
C TYR A 2 14.87 -11.72 -3.18
N GLU A 3 15.50 -10.89 -3.99
CA GLU A 3 15.41 -10.96 -5.44
C GLU A 3 16.76 -11.39 -6.01
N HIS A 4 16.77 -12.47 -6.81
CA HIS A 4 17.97 -12.98 -7.47
C HIS A 4 18.03 -12.46 -8.91
N LEU A 5 19.25 -12.27 -9.40
CA LEU A 5 19.53 -11.80 -10.77
C LEU A 5 18.98 -12.75 -11.86
N TYR A 6 18.82 -14.02 -11.55
CA TYR A 6 18.30 -15.02 -12.49
C TYR A 6 16.81 -15.27 -12.22
N ASP A 7 15.98 -15.22 -13.24
CA ASP A 7 14.53 -15.45 -13.15
C ASP A 7 14.16 -16.78 -12.47
N VAL A 8 14.98 -17.79 -12.63
CA VAL A 8 14.80 -19.12 -11.99
C VAL A 8 14.95 -19.08 -10.48
N LEU A 9 15.67 -18.10 -9.95
CA LEU A 9 15.93 -17.94 -8.51
C LEU A 9 15.10 -16.83 -7.85
N LYS A 10 14.20 -16.18 -8.59
CA LYS A 10 13.28 -15.21 -8.02
C LYS A 10 12.31 -15.89 -7.07
N TYR A 11 12.01 -15.23 -5.96
CA TYR A 11 11.01 -15.71 -5.00
C TYR A 11 9.60 -15.46 -5.56
N THR A 12 9.25 -16.27 -6.56
CA THR A 12 7.99 -16.19 -7.30
C THR A 12 7.34 -17.56 -7.45
N SER A 13 6.02 -17.59 -7.60
CA SER A 13 5.26 -18.78 -7.97
C SER A 13 4.32 -18.43 -9.11
N ASN A 14 4.39 -19.17 -10.23
CA ASN A 14 3.61 -18.90 -11.45
C ASN A 14 3.71 -17.45 -11.95
N GLY A 15 4.87 -16.80 -11.79
CA GLY A 15 5.10 -15.40 -12.17
C GLY A 15 4.64 -14.38 -11.12
N TYR A 16 4.04 -14.80 -10.02
CA TYR A 16 3.65 -13.92 -8.92
C TYR A 16 4.72 -13.91 -7.84
N GLY A 17 5.09 -12.72 -7.37
CA GLY A 17 6.03 -12.55 -6.26
C GLY A 17 5.48 -13.16 -4.97
N LEU A 18 6.25 -14.04 -4.34
CA LEU A 18 5.94 -14.57 -3.02
C LEU A 18 6.47 -13.59 -1.97
N GLY A 19 5.60 -12.80 -1.39
CA GLY A 19 5.98 -11.81 -0.38
C GLY A 19 4.97 -10.68 -0.26
N HIS A 20 5.39 -9.57 0.33
CA HIS A 20 4.53 -8.40 0.49
C HIS A 20 4.16 -7.81 -0.88
N CYS A 21 2.90 -7.35 -1.02
CA CYS A 21 2.36 -6.83 -2.29
C CYS A 21 3.14 -5.64 -2.87
N LEU A 22 3.83 -4.88 -2.04
CA LEU A 22 4.68 -3.76 -2.46
C LEU A 22 6.04 -4.19 -3.02
N GLY A 23 6.40 -5.48 -2.90
CA GLY A 23 7.69 -6.00 -3.34
C GLY A 23 8.86 -5.56 -2.45
N ASP A 24 10.06 -5.49 -3.05
CA ASP A 24 11.29 -5.05 -2.40
C ASP A 24 11.34 -3.52 -2.22
N ASN A 25 12.32 -3.05 -1.44
CA ASN A 25 12.56 -1.64 -1.16
C ASN A 25 11.28 -0.84 -0.86
N ALA A 26 10.44 -1.36 0.00
CA ALA A 26 9.18 -0.78 0.42
C ALA A 26 9.04 -0.81 1.94
N ARG A 27 8.24 0.09 2.48
CA ARG A 27 7.86 0.13 3.90
C ARG A 27 6.36 0.25 4.03
N GLU A 28 5.82 -0.37 5.04
CA GLU A 28 4.44 -0.21 5.45
C GLU A 28 4.36 -0.01 6.94
N PHE A 29 3.49 0.88 7.36
CA PHE A 29 3.13 1.10 8.75
C PHE A 29 1.62 0.95 8.89
N VAL A 30 1.20 0.10 9.80
CA VAL A 30 -0.23 -0.15 10.10
C VAL A 30 -0.48 0.12 11.57
N ALA A 31 -1.49 0.94 11.85
CA ALA A 31 -1.99 1.16 13.20
C ALA A 31 -3.51 0.95 13.21
N LYS A 32 -4.01 0.25 14.22
CA LYS A 32 -5.44 0.03 14.42
C LYS A 32 -5.80 0.22 15.89
N VAL A 33 -6.88 0.96 16.13
CA VAL A 33 -7.46 1.17 17.46
C VAL A 33 -8.93 0.74 17.40
N THR A 34 -9.29 -0.14 18.31
CA THR A 34 -10.69 -0.57 18.53
C THR A 34 -11.20 0.04 19.83
N TYR A 35 -12.34 0.70 19.76
CA TYR A 35 -12.99 1.32 20.90
C TYR A 35 -14.46 0.88 21.01
N LYS A 36 -14.86 0.49 22.20
CA LYS A 36 -16.24 0.01 22.51
C LYS A 36 -16.86 0.92 23.58
N PRO A 37 -17.44 2.06 23.19
CA PRO A 37 -17.95 3.06 24.15
C PRO A 37 -19.17 2.59 24.91
N VAL A 38 -20.04 1.80 24.28
CA VAL A 38 -21.26 1.25 24.87
C VAL A 38 -21.49 -0.16 24.38
N ARG A 39 -22.35 -0.92 25.07
CA ARG A 39 -22.72 -2.26 24.66
C ARG A 39 -23.33 -2.24 23.25
N GLY A 40 -22.85 -3.16 22.40
CA GLY A 40 -23.31 -3.28 21.01
C GLY A 40 -22.63 -2.36 20.01
N LEU A 41 -21.89 -1.30 20.43
CA LEU A 41 -21.19 -0.40 19.52
C LEU A 41 -19.68 -0.70 19.53
N THR A 42 -19.15 -0.97 18.35
CA THR A 42 -17.70 -1.12 18.10
C THR A 42 -17.26 -0.09 17.07
N LEU A 43 -16.21 0.64 17.38
CA LEU A 43 -15.56 1.61 16.50
C LEU A 43 -14.12 1.15 16.27
N ASP A 44 -13.77 0.94 15.01
CA ASP A 44 -12.41 0.60 14.58
C ASP A 44 -11.85 1.75 13.74
N LEU A 45 -10.80 2.39 14.22
CA LEU A 45 -10.02 3.35 13.47
C LEU A 45 -8.71 2.70 13.04
N SER A 46 -8.41 2.71 11.74
CA SER A 46 -7.16 2.21 11.20
C SER A 46 -6.48 3.24 10.31
N TYR A 47 -5.15 3.23 10.37
CA TYR A 47 -4.27 3.97 9.47
C TYR A 47 -3.28 3.00 8.83
N VAL A 48 -3.11 3.13 7.52
CA VAL A 48 -2.09 2.43 6.74
C VAL A 48 -1.29 3.47 5.97
N GLY A 49 0.01 3.54 6.24
CA GLY A 49 0.97 4.30 5.44
C GLY A 49 1.88 3.35 4.69
N ALA A 50 1.95 3.46 3.38
CA ALA A 50 2.78 2.62 2.52
C ALA A 50 3.68 3.49 1.64
N TRP A 51 4.96 3.12 1.57
CA TRP A 51 5.99 3.83 0.80
C TRP A 51 6.73 2.84 -0.06
N LYS A 52 6.84 3.13 -1.34
CA LYS A 52 7.74 2.46 -2.28
C LYS A 52 8.90 3.39 -2.56
N TYR A 53 10.09 2.83 -2.51
CA TYR A 53 11.31 3.54 -2.85
C TYR A 53 11.79 3.12 -4.23
N ASN A 54 12.79 3.84 -4.76
CA ASN A 54 13.43 3.51 -6.02
C ASN A 54 13.83 2.04 -6.08
N GLU A 55 13.63 1.41 -7.23
CA GLU A 55 14.06 0.03 -7.45
C GLU A 55 15.59 -0.05 -7.37
N LEU A 56 16.06 -1.11 -6.70
CA LEU A 56 17.48 -1.43 -6.71
C LEU A 56 17.78 -2.03 -8.08
N GLU A 57 18.36 -1.24 -8.99
CA GLU A 57 18.83 -1.75 -10.25
C GLU A 57 20.10 -2.56 -10.02
N TYR A 58 20.03 -3.84 -10.29
CA TYR A 58 21.19 -4.69 -10.42
C TYR A 58 21.77 -4.48 -11.82
N ALA A 59 22.83 -3.67 -11.92
CA ALA A 59 23.56 -3.55 -13.18
C ALA A 59 24.24 -4.88 -13.52
N TYR A 60 23.99 -5.36 -14.71
CA TYR A 60 24.68 -6.53 -15.28
C TYR A 60 26.20 -6.37 -15.15
N GLY A 61 26.82 -7.20 -14.32
CA GLY A 61 28.27 -7.47 -14.33
C GLY A 61 29.15 -6.62 -13.41
N TYR A 62 28.71 -5.49 -12.88
CA TYR A 62 29.48 -4.70 -11.92
C TYR A 62 28.57 -4.18 -10.83
N VAL A 63 28.61 -4.82 -9.66
CA VAL A 63 27.86 -4.41 -8.48
C VAL A 63 28.56 -3.21 -7.84
N PHE A 64 28.37 -2.03 -8.38
CA PHE A 64 28.52 -0.83 -7.57
C PHE A 64 27.12 -0.48 -7.06
N ILE A 65 26.73 -1.10 -5.94
CA ILE A 65 25.58 -0.64 -5.17
C ILE A 65 25.97 0.70 -4.56
N THR A 66 25.86 1.74 -5.36
CA THR A 66 26.09 3.12 -4.89
C THR A 66 24.82 3.68 -4.24
N ARG A 67 23.71 2.94 -4.23
CA ARG A 67 22.44 3.41 -3.70
C ARG A 67 22.14 2.82 -2.34
N LYS A 68 21.85 3.69 -1.42
CA LYS A 68 21.34 3.28 -0.11
C LYS A 68 19.88 2.84 -0.29
N PRO A 69 19.46 1.72 0.33
CA PRO A 69 18.06 1.36 0.38
C PRO A 69 17.26 2.49 1.05
N PHE A 70 16.04 2.70 0.60
CA PHE A 70 15.11 3.70 1.13
C PHE A 70 15.54 5.17 0.93
N GLU A 71 16.27 5.47 -0.13
CA GLU A 71 16.79 6.81 -0.36
C GLU A 71 15.75 7.74 -1.00
N ASN A 72 15.03 7.28 -2.04
CA ASN A 72 14.06 8.10 -2.77
C ASN A 72 12.69 7.44 -2.77
N VAL A 73 11.69 8.14 -2.24
CA VAL A 73 10.29 7.71 -2.33
C VAL A 73 9.81 7.96 -3.75
N VAL A 74 9.34 6.92 -4.42
CA VAL A 74 8.75 7.00 -5.78
C VAL A 74 7.23 6.93 -5.77
N TRP A 75 6.67 6.31 -4.72
CA TRP A 75 5.24 6.19 -4.52
C TRP A 75 4.90 6.14 -3.03
N ARG A 76 3.76 6.73 -2.69
CA ARG A 76 3.22 6.74 -1.32
C ARG A 76 1.71 6.62 -1.35
N ASN A 77 1.17 5.84 -0.44
CA ASN A 77 -0.26 5.82 -0.14
C ASN A 77 -0.49 5.96 1.36
N ASP A 78 -1.35 6.88 1.73
CA ASP A 78 -1.85 7.05 3.09
C ASP A 78 -3.35 6.70 3.09
N GLU A 79 -3.76 5.78 3.94
CA GLU A 79 -5.14 5.33 4.06
C GLU A 79 -5.62 5.45 5.52
N VAL A 80 -6.77 6.05 5.72
CA VAL A 80 -7.48 6.09 7.01
C VAL A 80 -8.84 5.45 6.82
N LYS A 81 -9.20 4.50 7.68
CA LYS A 81 -10.52 3.87 7.72
C LYS A 81 -11.13 3.97 9.10
N LEU A 82 -12.40 4.36 9.14
CA LEU A 82 -13.25 4.25 10.31
C LEU A 82 -14.36 3.24 9.98
N HIS A 83 -14.42 2.17 10.76
CA HIS A 83 -15.47 1.18 10.70
C HIS A 83 -16.28 1.24 12.00
N ALA A 84 -17.57 1.48 11.91
CA ALA A 84 -18.49 1.51 13.01
C ALA A 84 -19.55 0.42 12.85
N VAL A 85 -19.73 -0.41 13.86
CA VAL A 85 -20.76 -1.47 13.89
C VAL A 85 -21.59 -1.29 15.14
N TYR A 86 -22.90 -1.34 14.97
CA TYR A 86 -23.85 -1.29 16.08
C TYR A 86 -24.84 -2.47 16.02
N GLU A 87 -24.95 -3.21 17.11
CA GLU A 87 -25.95 -4.25 17.27
C GLU A 87 -27.30 -3.59 17.61
N VAL A 88 -28.20 -3.52 16.63
CA VAL A 88 -29.51 -2.86 16.76
C VAL A 88 -30.45 -3.72 17.59
N VAL A 89 -30.49 -5.02 17.28
CA VAL A 89 -31.19 -6.07 18.04
C VAL A 89 -30.35 -7.34 17.99
N ASN A 90 -30.67 -8.34 18.77
CA ASN A 90 -29.92 -9.59 18.77
C ASN A 90 -29.71 -10.15 17.37
N ASN A 91 -28.45 -10.40 16.99
CA ASN A 91 -28.04 -10.92 15.69
C ASN A 91 -28.31 -10.00 14.49
N ALA A 92 -28.68 -8.72 14.68
CA ALA A 92 -28.85 -7.73 13.63
C ALA A 92 -27.95 -6.52 13.85
N TYR A 93 -27.10 -6.24 12.89
CA TYR A 93 -26.06 -5.22 12.96
C TYR A 93 -26.23 -4.19 11.85
N ALA A 94 -26.12 -2.93 12.21
CA ALA A 94 -25.92 -1.84 11.27
C ALA A 94 -24.43 -1.49 11.22
N PHE A 95 -23.88 -1.21 10.04
CA PHE A 95 -22.48 -0.79 9.91
C PHE A 95 -22.33 0.42 9.00
N VAL A 96 -21.28 1.19 9.27
CA VAL A 96 -20.82 2.31 8.45
C VAL A 96 -19.32 2.24 8.33
N ASP A 97 -18.81 2.28 7.09
CA ASP A 97 -17.41 2.37 6.75
C ASP A 97 -17.15 3.74 6.11
N LEU A 98 -16.25 4.50 6.69
CA LEU A 98 -15.69 5.70 6.10
C LEU A 98 -14.22 5.44 5.78
N GLY A 99 -13.82 5.66 4.53
CA GLY A 99 -12.44 5.53 4.08
C GLY A 99 -11.97 6.82 3.44
N TRP A 100 -10.73 7.17 3.72
CA TRP A 100 -9.98 8.20 2.99
C TRP A 100 -8.65 7.61 2.58
N ASN A 101 -8.27 7.81 1.31
CA ASN A 101 -6.95 7.46 0.84
C ASN A 101 -6.33 8.59 0.02
N ASN A 102 -5.01 8.62 -0.03
CA ASN A 102 -4.25 9.57 -0.81
C ASN A 102 -3.01 8.91 -1.40
N ALA A 103 -3.13 8.50 -2.66
CA ALA A 103 -2.05 7.87 -3.42
C ALA A 103 -1.34 8.89 -4.31
N ARG A 104 -0.01 8.95 -4.20
CA ARG A 104 0.85 9.90 -4.93
C ARG A 104 2.08 9.21 -5.49
N GLY A 105 2.48 9.58 -6.72
CA GLY A 105 3.79 9.32 -7.27
C GLY A 105 4.72 10.50 -7.07
N PHE A 106 6.02 10.27 -7.17
CA PHE A 106 7.06 11.29 -7.04
C PHE A 106 8.10 11.10 -8.14
N ASP A 107 8.61 12.21 -8.67
CA ASP A 107 9.72 12.17 -9.61
C ASP A 107 11.03 11.82 -8.88
N VAL A 108 11.83 10.96 -9.49
CA VAL A 108 13.16 10.67 -8.99
C VAL A 108 14.13 11.70 -9.52
N THR A 109 14.63 12.56 -8.63
CA THR A 109 15.52 13.68 -8.98
C THR A 109 16.99 13.32 -9.08
N ASN A 110 17.39 12.08 -8.81
CA ASN A 110 18.78 11.70 -8.71
C ASN A 110 19.40 11.35 -10.07
N ASP A 111 20.38 12.14 -10.54
CA ASP A 111 20.99 12.08 -11.88
C ASP A 111 21.93 10.88 -12.13
N ASN A 112 22.25 10.09 -11.11
CA ASN A 112 23.21 8.99 -11.18
C ASN A 112 22.58 7.63 -11.53
N ILE A 113 21.37 7.63 -12.04
CA ILE A 113 20.65 6.40 -12.40
C ILE A 113 20.85 6.15 -13.89
N GLY A 114 21.36 4.97 -14.25
CA GLY A 114 21.39 4.51 -15.64
C GLY A 114 20.05 4.74 -16.33
N ALA A 115 20.09 5.19 -17.58
CA ALA A 115 19.01 5.85 -18.29
C ALA A 115 17.75 5.00 -18.58
N GLU A 116 17.67 3.75 -18.16
CA GLU A 116 16.75 2.82 -18.82
C GLU A 116 15.35 2.73 -18.25
N ILE A 117 15.08 3.07 -16.99
CA ILE A 117 13.70 3.01 -16.44
C ILE A 117 13.46 4.15 -15.43
N ARG A 118 13.41 5.38 -15.90
CA ARG A 118 12.87 6.48 -15.09
C ARG A 118 11.40 6.63 -15.43
N LEU A 119 10.54 6.33 -14.48
CA LEU A 119 9.17 6.77 -14.54
C LEU A 119 9.07 8.17 -13.91
N ASP A 120 8.21 9.00 -14.46
CA ASP A 120 7.77 10.23 -13.80
C ASP A 120 6.79 9.91 -12.66
N ALA A 121 6.38 10.91 -11.91
CA ALA A 121 5.43 10.75 -10.81
C ALA A 121 4.14 10.04 -11.24
N GLU A 122 3.63 10.36 -12.43
CA GLU A 122 2.43 9.73 -12.98
C GLU A 122 2.68 8.26 -13.36
N GLY A 123 3.84 7.95 -13.94
CA GLY A 123 4.24 6.58 -14.27
C GLY A 123 4.33 5.69 -13.04
N TYR A 124 4.93 6.18 -11.94
CA TYR A 124 4.95 5.45 -10.67
C TYR A 124 3.55 5.29 -10.07
N LEU A 125 2.72 6.32 -10.15
CA LEU A 125 1.35 6.23 -9.68
C LEU A 125 0.55 5.17 -10.47
N LYS A 126 0.68 5.16 -11.80
CA LYS A 126 0.05 4.15 -12.68
C LYS A 126 0.53 2.73 -12.38
N ARG A 127 1.81 2.57 -12.08
CA ARG A 127 2.41 1.26 -11.80
C ARG A 127 1.89 0.62 -10.52
N TYR A 128 1.68 1.41 -9.46
CA TYR A 128 1.38 0.89 -8.12
C TYR A 128 -0.07 1.12 -7.68
N THR A 129 -0.85 1.89 -8.43
CA THR A 129 -2.21 2.24 -8.01
C THR A 129 -3.18 2.19 -9.18
N PRO A 130 -4.32 1.49 -9.05
CA PRO A 130 -5.41 1.58 -10.03
C PRO A 130 -5.90 3.03 -10.18
N ALA A 131 -6.29 3.42 -11.40
CA ALA A 131 -6.61 4.81 -11.74
C ALA A 131 -7.72 5.43 -10.86
N PHE A 132 -8.68 4.64 -10.41
CA PHE A 132 -9.77 5.11 -9.54
C PHE A 132 -9.34 5.43 -8.10
N TYR A 133 -8.09 5.10 -7.70
CA TYR A 133 -7.52 5.43 -6.41
C TYR A 133 -6.45 6.54 -6.46
N TRP A 134 -6.23 7.18 -7.63
CA TRP A 134 -5.23 8.23 -7.74
C TRP A 134 -5.64 9.48 -6.98
N GLY A 135 -4.67 10.10 -6.31
CA GLY A 135 -4.90 11.29 -5.50
C GLY A 135 -5.70 11.04 -4.24
N GLN A 136 -6.54 11.98 -3.88
CA GLN A 136 -7.39 11.91 -2.70
C GLN A 136 -8.75 11.35 -3.06
N ASN A 137 -9.16 10.30 -2.36
CA ASN A 137 -10.46 9.67 -2.53
C ASN A 137 -11.11 9.44 -1.18
N MET A 138 -12.43 9.55 -1.16
CA MET A 138 -13.26 9.21 0.00
C MET A 138 -14.23 8.10 -0.38
N THR A 139 -14.41 7.15 0.51
CA THR A 139 -15.36 6.05 0.35
C THR A 139 -16.32 6.02 1.53
N LEU A 140 -17.60 5.82 1.23
CA LEU A 140 -18.63 5.56 2.22
C LEU A 140 -19.33 4.26 1.86
N LYS A 141 -19.42 3.33 2.82
CA LYS A 141 -20.25 2.14 2.72
C LYS A 141 -21.11 2.06 3.95
N MET A 142 -22.36 1.64 3.78
CA MET A 142 -23.28 1.39 4.89
C MET A 142 -24.17 0.20 4.57
N GLY A 143 -24.62 -0.48 5.59
CA GLY A 143 -25.48 -1.64 5.39
C GLY A 143 -25.92 -2.26 6.70
N PHE A 144 -26.67 -3.35 6.53
CA PHE A 144 -27.15 -4.19 7.60
C PHE A 144 -26.71 -5.63 7.36
N SER A 145 -26.41 -6.35 8.44
CA SER A 145 -26.14 -7.77 8.42
C SER A 145 -27.01 -8.50 9.46
N PHE A 146 -27.47 -9.68 9.09
CA PHE A 146 -28.28 -10.54 9.94
C PHE A 146 -27.61 -11.90 10.03
N TYR A 147 -27.51 -12.47 11.23
CA TYR A 147 -27.02 -13.82 11.47
C TYR A 147 -28.19 -14.70 11.96
N TYR A 148 -28.37 -15.84 11.32
CA TYR A 148 -29.40 -16.81 11.66
C TYR A 148 -28.83 -17.90 12.57
#